data_9c82ac5a0ab9e6544fa752d77d8694b9
#
_entry.id   9c82ac5a0ab9e6544fa752d77d8694b9
#
_cell.length_a   1.000
_cell.length_b   1.000
_cell.length_c   1.000
_cell.angle_alpha   90.00
_cell.angle_beta   90.00
_cell.angle_gamma   90.00
#
_symmetry.space_group_name_H-M   'P 1'
#
loop_
_entity.id
_entity.type
_entity.pdbx_description
1 polymer ?
#
loop_
_entity_poly.entity_id
_entity_poly.type
_entity_poly.pdbx_seq_one_letter_code
_entity_poly.pdbx_strand_id
1 'polypeptide(L)'
;MIVIEDHTPNEQISKLKLSELERAIVLQKEKSSSNYRYPSLDALKFELQMRQEITSAARKLNSSGAKFAKFKNSRCNEAFWIRESNGGFRLKDGVKPSDAINDIYRNGPMYAFECGTAIVIVWYKAVIEPISADSFDAYFKNLLLYDGEHDPNLVLQTTDIGEEAYPGDVQYFENPDFDPFKPEWQGENVVLLRPNLYYGHGIGIESSEQIIAALNRKRKPGSQTSAFLTNYVIHPDFEFLRKFQANPVTARIGELSLQVWA
;
A
#
# COMPACT_ATOMS: atom_id res chain seq x y z
N MET A 1 23.33 -1.16 2.57
CA MET A 1 23.69 -1.75 3.90
C MET A 1 22.67 -1.33 4.94
N ILE A 2 22.22 -2.24 5.83
CA ILE A 2 21.32 -1.92 6.96
C ILE A 2 22.13 -1.40 8.15
N VAL A 3 21.71 -0.29 8.76
CA VAL A 3 22.33 0.35 9.93
C VAL A 3 21.26 0.57 10.99
N ILE A 4 21.44 -0.03 12.18
CA ILE A 4 20.57 0.17 13.34
C ILE A 4 21.25 1.15 14.31
N GLU A 5 20.59 2.27 14.61
CA GLU A 5 21.20 3.41 15.33
C GLU A 5 21.23 3.22 16.86
N ASP A 6 20.36 2.37 17.42
CA ASP A 6 20.33 2.07 18.86
C ASP A 6 21.45 1.14 19.35
N HIS A 7 22.52 1.00 18.56
CA HIS A 7 23.66 0.12 18.81
C HIS A 7 23.31 -1.39 18.89
N THR A 8 22.13 -1.79 18.40
CA THR A 8 21.79 -3.21 18.26
C THR A 8 22.77 -3.88 17.27
N PRO A 9 23.47 -4.94 17.66
CA PRO A 9 24.39 -5.63 16.76
C PRO A 9 23.66 -6.17 15.52
N ASN A 10 24.22 -5.99 14.31
CA ASN A 10 23.66 -6.53 13.07
C ASN A 10 23.43 -8.05 13.11
N GLU A 11 24.17 -8.78 13.97
CA GLU A 11 23.93 -10.20 14.24
C GLU A 11 22.51 -10.50 14.75
N GLN A 12 21.81 -9.53 15.34
CA GLN A 12 20.42 -9.72 15.77
C GLN A 12 19.46 -9.79 14.59
N ILE A 13 19.76 -9.16 13.46
CA ILE A 13 18.95 -9.25 12.24
C ILE A 13 18.90 -10.70 11.75
N SER A 14 20.05 -11.40 11.79
CA SER A 14 20.12 -12.82 11.37
C SER A 14 19.33 -13.78 12.27
N LYS A 15 19.01 -13.37 13.50
CA LYS A 15 18.22 -14.16 14.47
C LYS A 15 16.71 -13.94 14.36
N LEU A 16 16.28 -12.96 13.53
CA LEU A 16 14.86 -12.70 13.33
C LEU A 16 14.18 -13.88 12.61
N LYS A 17 12.99 -14.22 13.07
CA LYS A 17 12.12 -15.18 12.38
C LYS A 17 11.39 -14.46 11.24
N LEU A 18 12.06 -14.29 10.12
CA LEU A 18 11.56 -13.60 8.94
C LEU A 18 10.83 -14.58 8.02
N SER A 19 9.72 -14.13 7.43
CA SER A 19 9.08 -14.79 6.27
C SER A 19 10.03 -14.81 5.07
N GLU A 20 9.69 -15.54 4.03
CA GLU A 20 10.47 -15.56 2.79
C GLU A 20 10.60 -14.17 2.15
N LEU A 21 9.50 -13.40 2.11
CA LEU A 21 9.48 -12.05 1.58
C LEU A 21 10.36 -11.09 2.38
N GLU A 22 10.21 -11.08 3.69
CA GLU A 22 10.98 -10.22 4.59
C GLU A 22 12.49 -10.53 4.48
N ARG A 23 12.84 -11.81 4.43
CA ARG A 23 14.24 -12.24 4.22
C ARG A 23 14.77 -11.77 2.88
N ALA A 24 13.99 -11.87 1.80
CA ALA A 24 14.39 -11.38 0.49
C ALA A 24 14.66 -9.87 0.49
N ILE A 25 13.80 -9.09 1.18
CA ILE A 25 13.97 -7.63 1.33
C ILE A 25 15.26 -7.31 2.11
N VAL A 26 15.50 -7.99 3.25
CA VAL A 26 16.71 -7.79 4.05
C VAL A 26 17.95 -8.07 3.21
N LEU A 27 18.01 -9.21 2.53
CA LEU A 27 19.14 -9.59 1.67
C LEU A 27 19.37 -8.60 0.52
N GLN A 28 18.30 -8.05 -0.07
CA GLN A 28 18.40 -7.03 -1.11
C GLN A 28 18.98 -5.73 -0.53
N LYS A 29 18.48 -5.26 0.63
CA LYS A 29 18.99 -4.05 1.31
C LYS A 29 20.46 -4.22 1.75
N GLU A 30 20.87 -5.40 2.18
CA GLU A 30 22.28 -5.66 2.55
C GLU A 30 23.24 -5.60 1.36
N LYS A 31 22.77 -6.04 0.19
CA LYS A 31 23.54 -6.02 -1.07
C LYS A 31 23.57 -4.65 -1.76
N SER A 32 22.65 -3.77 -1.40
CA SER A 32 22.55 -2.43 -1.97
C SER A 32 23.77 -1.58 -1.62
N SER A 33 24.12 -0.66 -2.51
CA SER A 33 25.10 0.41 -2.26
C SER A 33 24.57 1.49 -1.32
N SER A 34 23.25 1.56 -1.14
CA SER A 34 22.58 2.55 -0.28
C SER A 34 22.63 2.14 1.20
N ASN A 35 22.61 3.13 2.09
CA ASN A 35 22.52 2.93 3.54
C ASN A 35 21.06 3.10 4.00
N TYR A 36 20.49 2.03 4.55
CA TYR A 36 19.15 2.01 5.15
C TYR A 36 19.28 2.15 6.66
N ARG A 37 18.97 3.33 7.18
CA ARG A 37 19.12 3.66 8.60
C ARG A 37 17.80 3.47 9.32
N TYR A 38 17.83 2.78 10.46
CA TYR A 38 16.69 2.53 11.33
C TYR A 38 17.02 2.98 12.75
N PRO A 39 16.15 3.74 13.41
CA PRO A 39 16.37 4.16 14.79
C PRO A 39 16.44 2.97 15.76
N SER A 40 15.81 1.83 15.43
CA SER A 40 15.83 0.61 16.24
C SER A 40 15.57 -0.62 15.38
N LEU A 41 15.87 -1.81 15.96
CA LEU A 41 15.51 -3.08 15.33
C LEU A 41 13.99 -3.22 15.14
N ASP A 42 13.17 -2.65 16.03
CA ASP A 42 11.72 -2.67 15.93
C ASP A 42 11.20 -1.80 14.77
N ALA A 43 11.91 -0.72 14.43
CA ALA A 43 11.60 0.07 13.23
C ALA A 43 11.83 -0.75 11.93
N LEU A 44 12.90 -1.50 11.84
CA LEU A 44 13.14 -2.43 10.73
C LEU A 44 12.04 -3.50 10.66
N LYS A 45 11.69 -4.13 11.79
CA LYS A 45 10.63 -5.14 11.84
C LYS A 45 9.28 -4.57 11.38
N PHE A 46 8.95 -3.35 11.81
CA PHE A 46 7.72 -2.69 11.41
C PHE A 46 7.66 -2.45 9.90
N GLU A 47 8.74 -1.93 9.30
CA GLU A 47 8.80 -1.80 7.84
C GLU A 47 8.60 -3.14 7.14
N LEU A 48 9.30 -4.19 7.57
CA LEU A 48 9.19 -5.52 6.97
C LEU A 48 7.77 -6.06 7.07
N GLN A 49 7.13 -5.93 8.24
CA GLN A 49 5.73 -6.31 8.45
C GLN A 49 4.79 -5.49 7.54
N MET A 50 4.96 -4.17 7.48
CA MET A 50 4.15 -3.32 6.60
C MET A 50 4.26 -3.73 5.13
N ARG A 51 5.47 -4.01 4.63
CA ARG A 51 5.70 -4.48 3.26
C ARG A 51 5.04 -5.83 3.00
N GLN A 52 5.11 -6.74 3.95
CA GLN A 52 4.39 -8.02 3.92
C GLN A 52 2.88 -7.81 3.82
N GLU A 53 2.31 -6.92 4.64
CA GLU A 53 0.88 -6.63 4.63
C GLU A 53 0.44 -5.91 3.35
N ILE A 54 1.23 -4.99 2.80
CA ILE A 54 0.93 -4.33 1.51
C ILE A 54 0.85 -5.37 0.39
N THR A 55 1.84 -6.25 0.27
CA THR A 55 1.82 -7.30 -0.76
C THR A 55 0.67 -8.29 -0.57
N SER A 56 0.34 -8.62 0.68
CA SER A 56 -0.79 -9.48 1.05
C SER A 56 -2.12 -8.80 0.69
N ALA A 57 -2.30 -7.53 1.05
CA ALA A 57 -3.49 -6.74 0.74
C ALA A 57 -3.71 -6.62 -0.78
N ALA A 58 -2.66 -6.34 -1.56
CA ALA A 58 -2.73 -6.28 -3.02
C ALA A 58 -3.22 -7.61 -3.63
N ARG A 59 -2.67 -8.75 -3.19
CA ARG A 59 -3.11 -10.07 -3.64
C ARG A 59 -4.56 -10.38 -3.24
N LYS A 60 -4.95 -10.04 -2.02
CA LYS A 60 -6.32 -10.21 -1.52
C LYS A 60 -7.30 -9.33 -2.29
N LEU A 61 -6.93 -8.08 -2.62
CA LEU A 61 -7.78 -7.20 -3.41
C LEU A 61 -7.98 -7.74 -4.83
N ASN A 62 -6.91 -8.27 -5.46
CA ASN A 62 -7.01 -8.94 -6.77
C ASN A 62 -8.03 -10.10 -6.77
N SER A 63 -8.12 -10.84 -5.68
CA SER A 63 -9.02 -11.99 -5.55
C SER A 63 -10.38 -11.66 -4.93
N SER A 64 -10.60 -10.42 -4.44
CA SER A 64 -11.83 -10.03 -3.73
C SER A 64 -13.07 -10.00 -4.60
N GLY A 65 -12.91 -9.85 -5.92
CA GLY A 65 -14.00 -9.64 -6.85
C GLY A 65 -14.36 -8.17 -7.11
N ALA A 66 -13.68 -7.22 -6.44
CA ALA A 66 -13.77 -5.79 -6.77
C ALA A 66 -13.36 -5.56 -8.24
N LYS A 67 -14.04 -4.65 -8.92
CA LYS A 67 -13.85 -4.42 -10.35
C LYS A 67 -13.21 -3.06 -10.62
N PHE A 68 -12.48 -2.97 -11.71
CA PHE A 68 -12.08 -1.67 -12.24
C PHE A 68 -13.28 -0.91 -12.77
N ALA A 69 -13.37 0.38 -12.45
CA ALA A 69 -14.35 1.30 -13.03
C ALA A 69 -13.83 2.73 -13.03
N LYS A 70 -14.19 3.50 -14.06
CA LYS A 70 -14.02 4.96 -14.04
C LYS A 70 -14.92 5.57 -12.96
N PHE A 71 -14.59 6.76 -12.47
CA PHE A 71 -15.36 7.49 -11.45
C PHE A 71 -16.87 7.54 -11.76
N LYS A 72 -17.26 7.80 -13.01
CA LYS A 72 -18.66 7.83 -13.41
C LYS A 72 -19.41 6.53 -13.12
N ASN A 73 -18.73 5.39 -13.21
CA ASN A 73 -19.29 4.04 -13.07
C ASN A 73 -18.84 3.35 -11.78
N SER A 74 -18.19 4.09 -10.88
CA SER A 74 -17.79 3.58 -9.58
C SER A 74 -19.00 3.13 -8.76
N ARG A 75 -18.81 2.18 -7.87
CA ARG A 75 -19.84 1.74 -6.92
C ARG A 75 -19.21 1.24 -5.64
N CYS A 76 -19.96 1.36 -4.55
CA CYS A 76 -19.55 0.92 -3.23
C CYS A 76 -20.71 0.24 -2.50
N ASN A 77 -20.44 -0.43 -1.39
CA ASN A 77 -21.45 -0.90 -0.48
C ASN A 77 -21.99 0.27 0.35
N GLU A 78 -23.24 0.64 0.08
CA GLU A 78 -23.90 1.76 0.74
C GLU A 78 -24.20 1.53 2.23
N ALA A 79 -23.96 0.35 2.76
CA ALA A 79 -23.98 0.14 4.22
C ALA A 79 -22.81 0.86 4.92
N PHE A 80 -21.68 1.01 4.25
CA PHE A 80 -20.43 1.59 4.81
C PHE A 80 -20.10 2.96 4.22
N TRP A 81 -20.42 3.19 2.94
CA TRP A 81 -19.94 4.32 2.16
C TRP A 81 -21.09 5.14 1.57
N ILE A 82 -20.83 6.44 1.40
CA ILE A 82 -21.65 7.32 0.56
C ILE A 82 -20.88 7.53 -0.73
N ARG A 83 -21.49 7.15 -1.87
CA ARG A 83 -20.94 7.47 -3.18
C ARG A 83 -21.19 8.94 -3.49
N GLU A 84 -20.13 9.72 -3.64
CA GLU A 84 -20.19 11.14 -3.98
C GLU A 84 -20.47 11.34 -5.49
N SER A 85 -20.87 12.56 -5.86
CA SER A 85 -21.18 12.92 -7.25
C SER A 85 -19.99 12.81 -8.20
N ASN A 86 -18.76 13.01 -7.70
CA ASN A 86 -17.52 12.83 -8.44
C ASN A 86 -17.12 11.35 -8.60
N GLY A 87 -17.80 10.43 -7.92
CA GLY A 87 -17.55 8.98 -7.96
C GLY A 87 -16.66 8.46 -6.83
N GLY A 88 -16.22 9.32 -5.91
CA GLY A 88 -15.52 8.92 -4.69
C GLY A 88 -16.44 8.28 -3.64
N PHE A 89 -15.86 7.67 -2.62
CA PHE A 89 -16.58 7.03 -1.52
C PHE A 89 -16.18 7.68 -0.20
N ARG A 90 -17.11 8.39 0.39
CA ARG A 90 -16.93 8.97 1.74
C ARG A 90 -17.48 8.00 2.79
N LEU A 91 -16.69 7.78 3.82
CA LEU A 91 -17.10 6.94 4.96
C LEU A 91 -18.37 7.52 5.60
N LYS A 92 -19.34 6.67 5.92
CA LYS A 92 -20.54 7.07 6.64
C LYS A 92 -20.27 7.38 8.09
N ASP A 93 -21.01 8.36 8.65
CA ASP A 93 -20.97 8.68 10.07
C ASP A 93 -21.33 7.46 10.92
N GLY A 94 -20.56 7.25 11.99
CA GLY A 94 -20.76 6.15 12.93
C GLY A 94 -20.25 4.77 12.45
N VAL A 95 -19.72 4.68 11.23
CA VAL A 95 -19.08 3.45 10.73
C VAL A 95 -17.60 3.45 11.11
N LYS A 96 -17.12 2.31 11.60
CA LYS A 96 -15.70 2.12 11.87
C LYS A 96 -14.90 2.05 10.56
N PRO A 97 -13.85 2.88 10.40
CA PRO A 97 -13.01 2.86 9.20
C PRO A 97 -12.45 1.49 8.85
N SER A 98 -11.97 0.75 9.87
CA SER A 98 -11.41 -0.59 9.69
C SER A 98 -12.45 -1.60 9.16
N ASP A 99 -13.70 -1.51 9.62
CA ASP A 99 -14.78 -2.36 9.13
C ASP A 99 -15.12 -2.05 7.67
N ALA A 100 -15.17 -0.76 7.30
CA ALA A 100 -15.45 -0.30 5.96
C ALA A 100 -14.37 -0.72 4.96
N ILE A 101 -13.08 -0.61 5.32
CA ILE A 101 -11.98 -1.11 4.50
C ILE A 101 -12.04 -2.63 4.38
N ASN A 102 -12.26 -3.35 5.48
CA ASN A 102 -12.37 -4.81 5.48
C ASN A 102 -13.55 -5.31 4.63
N ASP A 103 -14.64 -4.55 4.55
CA ASP A 103 -15.81 -4.90 3.73
C ASP A 103 -15.46 -4.95 2.24
N ILE A 104 -14.59 -4.07 1.74
CA ILE A 104 -14.13 -4.09 0.35
C ILE A 104 -13.51 -5.44 -0.02
N TYR A 105 -12.80 -6.06 0.92
CA TYR A 105 -12.15 -7.36 0.72
C TYR A 105 -13.12 -8.54 0.86
N ARG A 106 -14.12 -8.43 1.75
CA ARG A 106 -15.11 -9.49 1.99
C ARG A 106 -16.22 -9.51 0.94
N ASN A 107 -16.66 -8.32 0.51
CA ASN A 107 -17.80 -8.10 -0.37
C ASN A 107 -17.37 -7.39 -1.68
N GLY A 108 -16.18 -7.71 -2.19
CA GLY A 108 -15.57 -7.10 -3.37
C GLY A 108 -16.50 -6.93 -4.58
N PRO A 109 -17.40 -7.89 -4.92
CA PRO A 109 -18.35 -7.72 -6.03
C PRO A 109 -19.29 -6.51 -5.91
N MET A 110 -19.47 -5.94 -4.71
CA MET A 110 -20.23 -4.70 -4.48
C MET A 110 -19.45 -3.44 -4.85
N TYR A 111 -18.15 -3.55 -5.13
CA TYR A 111 -17.26 -2.43 -5.33
C TYR A 111 -16.71 -2.37 -6.75
N ALA A 112 -16.58 -1.13 -7.25
CA ALA A 112 -15.86 -0.86 -8.49
C ALA A 112 -15.24 0.55 -8.42
N PHE A 113 -13.94 0.65 -8.66
CA PHE A 113 -13.15 1.88 -8.55
C PHE A 113 -11.93 1.84 -9.49
N GLU A 114 -11.22 2.95 -9.62
CA GLU A 114 -10.05 3.07 -10.48
C GLU A 114 -8.74 2.70 -9.74
N CYS A 115 -7.61 2.72 -10.45
CA CYS A 115 -6.33 2.19 -9.94
C CYS A 115 -5.75 3.01 -8.77
N GLY A 116 -5.85 4.35 -8.79
CA GLY A 116 -5.34 5.20 -7.69
C GLY A 116 -6.08 4.93 -6.38
N THR A 117 -7.42 4.85 -6.43
CA THR A 117 -8.25 4.44 -5.29
C THR A 117 -7.87 3.04 -4.79
N ALA A 118 -7.59 2.09 -5.70
CA ALA A 118 -7.19 0.73 -5.31
C ALA A 118 -5.89 0.71 -4.50
N ILE A 119 -4.91 1.54 -4.87
CA ILE A 119 -3.64 1.66 -4.13
C ILE A 119 -3.88 2.17 -2.71
N VAL A 120 -4.70 3.20 -2.54
CA VAL A 120 -5.04 3.75 -1.22
C VAL A 120 -5.75 2.70 -0.35
N ILE A 121 -6.68 1.92 -0.93
CA ILE A 121 -7.35 0.80 -0.25
C ILE A 121 -6.34 -0.26 0.19
N VAL A 122 -5.35 -0.59 -0.65
CA VAL A 122 -4.27 -1.54 -0.29
C VAL A 122 -3.47 -1.02 0.89
N TRP A 123 -3.08 0.26 0.89
CA TRP A 123 -2.34 0.85 2.00
C TRP A 123 -3.15 0.86 3.30
N TYR A 124 -4.41 1.31 3.27
CA TYR A 124 -5.26 1.28 4.48
C TYR A 124 -5.42 -0.14 5.02
N LYS A 125 -5.67 -1.12 4.15
CA LYS A 125 -5.78 -2.52 4.59
C LYS A 125 -4.49 -3.02 5.22
N ALA A 126 -3.34 -2.65 4.66
CA ALA A 126 -2.03 -3.04 5.17
C ALA A 126 -1.69 -2.41 6.52
N VAL A 127 -2.20 -1.19 6.80
CA VAL A 127 -1.93 -0.47 8.05
C VAL A 127 -2.71 -1.07 9.23
N ILE A 128 -3.92 -1.59 9.01
CA ILE A 128 -4.82 -2.05 10.09
C ILE A 128 -4.17 -3.07 11.02
N GLU A 129 -3.48 -4.08 10.49
CA GLU A 129 -2.89 -5.15 11.32
C GLU A 129 -1.69 -4.68 12.14
N PRO A 130 -0.69 -3.95 11.57
CA PRO A 130 0.49 -3.52 12.31
C PRO A 130 0.22 -2.49 13.42
N ILE A 131 -0.81 -1.65 13.27
CA ILE A 131 -1.15 -0.63 14.29
C ILE A 131 -2.35 -0.98 15.15
N SER A 132 -3.08 -2.06 14.88
CA SER A 132 -4.38 -2.49 15.40
C SER A 132 -5.59 -1.76 14.79
N ALA A 133 -6.75 -2.45 14.77
CA ALA A 133 -7.99 -1.87 14.26
C ALA A 133 -8.46 -0.66 15.10
N ASP A 134 -8.31 -0.71 16.41
CA ASP A 134 -8.72 0.39 17.30
C ASP A 134 -7.86 1.64 17.07
N SER A 135 -6.53 1.50 16.89
CA SER A 135 -5.66 2.60 16.51
C SER A 135 -6.02 3.13 15.11
N PHE A 136 -6.24 2.24 14.15
CA PHE A 136 -6.67 2.66 12.81
C PHE A 136 -7.97 3.48 12.88
N ASP A 137 -8.99 3.01 13.58
CA ASP A 137 -10.27 3.70 13.75
C ASP A 137 -10.13 5.05 14.48
N ALA A 138 -9.13 5.17 15.36
CA ALA A 138 -8.86 6.42 16.07
C ALA A 138 -8.17 7.48 15.20
N TYR A 139 -7.25 7.09 14.33
CA TYR A 139 -6.44 8.00 13.53
C TYR A 139 -7.00 8.26 12.12
N PHE A 140 -7.74 7.32 11.52
CA PHE A 140 -8.26 7.40 10.15
C PHE A 140 -9.78 7.58 10.10
N LYS A 141 -10.31 8.59 10.82
CA LYS A 141 -11.76 8.76 11.06
C LYS A 141 -12.59 9.15 9.85
N ASN A 142 -12.02 9.89 8.91
CA ASN A 142 -12.78 10.58 7.86
C ASN A 142 -12.30 10.13 6.47
N LEU A 143 -12.40 8.83 6.18
CA LEU A 143 -11.88 8.31 4.92
C LEU A 143 -12.69 8.82 3.72
N LEU A 144 -11.96 9.31 2.72
CA LEU A 144 -12.43 9.56 1.38
C LEU A 144 -11.57 8.73 0.41
N LEU A 145 -12.22 7.87 -0.36
CA LEU A 145 -11.57 7.04 -1.37
C LEU A 145 -11.86 7.64 -2.76
N TYR A 146 -10.91 8.38 -3.31
CA TYR A 146 -11.04 9.07 -4.59
C TYR A 146 -9.67 9.43 -5.16
N ASP A 147 -9.37 9.02 -6.38
CA ASP A 147 -8.23 9.46 -7.21
C ASP A 147 -6.86 9.51 -6.50
N GLY A 148 -6.60 8.52 -5.64
CA GLY A 148 -5.37 8.50 -4.85
C GLY A 148 -5.36 9.45 -3.64
N GLU A 149 -6.44 10.22 -3.40
CA GLU A 149 -6.57 11.01 -2.18
C GLU A 149 -6.52 10.11 -0.94
N HIS A 150 -5.85 10.57 0.09
CA HIS A 150 -5.64 9.81 1.32
C HIS A 150 -5.66 10.70 2.55
N ASP A 151 -5.92 10.09 3.71
CA ASP A 151 -5.91 10.78 4.99
C ASP A 151 -4.49 11.32 5.29
N PRO A 152 -4.35 12.53 5.88
CA PRO A 152 -3.04 13.10 6.23
C PRO A 152 -2.18 12.21 7.15
N ASN A 153 -2.80 11.28 7.90
CA ASN A 153 -2.07 10.31 8.71
C ASN A 153 -1.45 9.15 7.89
N LEU A 154 -1.80 9.03 6.62
CA LEU A 154 -1.09 8.18 5.67
C LEU A 154 -0.02 9.00 4.96
N VAL A 155 1.03 9.38 5.68
CA VAL A 155 2.16 10.10 5.09
C VAL A 155 2.84 9.22 4.05
N LEU A 156 2.99 9.73 2.83
CA LEU A 156 3.67 9.03 1.74
C LEU A 156 5.05 9.63 1.48
N GLN A 157 6.01 8.77 1.18
CA GLN A 157 7.34 9.13 0.73
C GLN A 157 7.48 8.76 -0.75
N THR A 158 8.03 9.68 -1.54
CA THR A 158 8.36 9.45 -2.95
C THR A 158 9.86 9.53 -3.09
N THR A 159 10.47 8.52 -3.68
CA THR A 159 11.88 8.48 -4.00
C THR A 159 12.07 8.35 -5.51
N ASP A 160 13.06 9.07 -6.05
CA ASP A 160 13.45 8.92 -7.46
C ASP A 160 14.46 7.77 -7.55
N ILE A 161 14.24 6.86 -8.48
CA ILE A 161 15.06 5.68 -8.52
C ILE A 161 16.31 5.90 -9.41
N GLY A 162 17.40 6.25 -8.85
CA GLY A 162 18.61 5.42 -8.97
C GLY A 162 18.63 4.26 -7.96
N GLU A 163 17.53 4.00 -7.28
CA GLU A 163 17.47 3.12 -6.12
C GLU A 163 16.52 1.95 -6.35
N GLU A 164 16.80 0.87 -5.69
CA GLU A 164 16.08 -0.39 -5.81
C GLU A 164 14.67 -0.27 -5.26
N ALA A 165 13.67 -0.71 -6.03
CA ALA A 165 12.32 -0.91 -5.51
C ALA A 165 12.25 -2.21 -4.71
N TYR A 166 11.46 -2.18 -3.63
CA TYR A 166 11.24 -3.33 -2.74
C TYR A 166 9.79 -3.81 -2.80
N PRO A 167 9.52 -5.09 -2.57
CA PRO A 167 8.15 -5.56 -2.41
C PRO A 167 7.36 -4.67 -1.44
N GLY A 168 6.13 -4.30 -1.82
CA GLY A 168 5.29 -3.35 -1.10
C GLY A 168 5.42 -1.90 -1.57
N ASP A 169 6.40 -1.58 -2.41
CA ASP A 169 6.45 -0.27 -3.05
C ASP A 169 5.40 -0.15 -4.16
N VAL A 170 4.89 1.07 -4.33
CA VAL A 170 4.04 1.45 -5.45
C VAL A 170 4.89 2.11 -6.53
N GLN A 171 4.66 1.71 -7.77
CA GLN A 171 5.28 2.26 -8.96
C GLN A 171 4.21 2.62 -9.98
N TYR A 172 4.60 3.30 -11.07
CA TYR A 172 3.69 3.71 -12.12
C TYR A 172 4.21 3.29 -13.50
N PHE A 173 3.36 2.64 -14.28
CA PHE A 173 3.59 2.43 -15.70
C PHE A 173 2.91 3.54 -16.47
N GLU A 174 3.69 4.32 -17.19
CA GLU A 174 3.19 5.41 -18.04
C GLU A 174 2.93 4.91 -19.47
N ASN A 175 1.82 5.36 -20.05
CA ASN A 175 1.47 5.13 -21.45
C ASN A 175 1.36 6.48 -22.17
N PRO A 176 2.46 7.06 -22.63
CA PRO A 176 2.49 8.45 -23.12
C PRO A 176 1.63 8.69 -24.36
N ASP A 177 1.43 7.66 -25.15
CA ASP A 177 0.65 7.71 -26.40
C ASP A 177 -0.72 7.01 -26.28
N PHE A 178 -1.33 7.04 -25.07
CA PHE A 178 -2.66 6.48 -24.86
C PHE A 178 -3.72 7.08 -25.80
N ASP A 179 -4.79 6.33 -26.04
CA ASP A 179 -5.95 6.81 -26.81
C ASP A 179 -6.68 7.91 -26.02
N PRO A 180 -6.73 9.18 -26.51
CA PRO A 180 -7.39 10.28 -25.78
C PRO A 180 -8.87 10.05 -25.47
N PHE A 181 -9.53 9.14 -26.19
CA PHE A 181 -10.91 8.72 -25.88
C PHE A 181 -10.99 7.69 -24.74
N LYS A 182 -9.83 7.23 -24.23
CA LYS A 182 -9.71 6.26 -23.16
C LYS A 182 -8.67 6.74 -22.15
N PRO A 183 -8.86 7.92 -21.51
CA PRO A 183 -7.86 8.53 -20.62
C PRO A 183 -7.51 7.66 -19.41
N GLU A 184 -8.38 6.72 -19.01
CA GLU A 184 -8.11 5.73 -17.98
C GLU A 184 -6.94 4.79 -18.29
N TRP A 185 -6.44 4.79 -19.51
CA TRP A 185 -5.27 4.00 -19.95
C TRP A 185 -4.01 4.86 -20.15
N GLN A 186 -3.98 6.08 -19.61
CA GLN A 186 -2.77 6.92 -19.61
C GLN A 186 -1.63 6.31 -18.78
N GLY A 187 -1.95 5.35 -17.90
CA GLY A 187 -1.00 4.58 -17.12
C GLY A 187 -1.68 3.68 -16.10
N GLU A 188 -0.87 3.00 -15.30
CA GLU A 188 -1.33 2.09 -14.26
C GLU A 188 -0.48 2.22 -13.01
N ASN A 189 -1.13 2.47 -11.86
CA ASN A 189 -0.51 2.38 -10.56
C ASN A 189 -0.42 0.90 -10.14
N VAL A 190 0.75 0.46 -9.72
CA VAL A 190 0.99 -0.94 -9.39
C VAL A 190 1.69 -1.11 -8.06
N VAL A 191 1.40 -2.21 -7.36
CA VAL A 191 2.16 -2.65 -6.19
C VAL A 191 3.19 -3.69 -6.62
N LEU A 192 4.46 -3.48 -6.34
CA LEU A 192 5.51 -4.48 -6.53
C LEU A 192 5.33 -5.62 -5.51
N LEU A 193 5.07 -6.84 -6.00
CA LEU A 193 4.83 -8.01 -5.15
C LEU A 193 6.09 -8.85 -4.91
N ARG A 194 6.97 -8.87 -5.90
CA ARG A 194 8.32 -9.47 -5.93
C ARG A 194 9.02 -8.99 -7.20
N PRO A 195 10.32 -9.23 -7.40
CA PRO A 195 11.01 -8.84 -8.62
C PRO A 195 10.23 -9.22 -9.87
N ASN A 196 9.96 -8.24 -10.72
CA ASN A 196 9.21 -8.34 -11.98
C ASN A 196 7.80 -8.96 -11.85
N LEU A 197 7.12 -8.77 -10.72
CA LEU A 197 5.73 -9.17 -10.55
C LEU A 197 4.96 -8.08 -9.81
N TYR A 198 3.90 -7.57 -10.43
CA TYR A 198 3.14 -6.41 -9.99
C TYR A 198 1.66 -6.71 -9.91
N TYR A 199 0.97 -6.03 -9.01
CA TYR A 199 -0.49 -5.95 -9.00
C TYR A 199 -0.93 -4.59 -9.51
N GLY A 200 -1.71 -4.55 -10.60
CA GLY A 200 -2.42 -3.38 -11.12
C GLY A 200 -3.92 -3.62 -11.11
N HIS A 201 -4.70 -2.65 -10.59
CA HIS A 201 -6.15 -2.82 -10.47
C HIS A 201 -6.84 -2.67 -11.83
N GLY A 202 -7.34 -3.75 -12.37
CA GLY A 202 -7.92 -3.82 -13.72
C GLY A 202 -7.07 -4.59 -14.73
N ILE A 203 -5.77 -4.72 -14.46
CA ILE A 203 -4.86 -5.58 -15.24
C ILE A 203 -4.69 -6.94 -14.55
N GLY A 204 -4.56 -6.94 -13.22
CA GLY A 204 -4.33 -8.14 -12.44
C GLY A 204 -2.90 -8.23 -11.90
N ILE A 205 -2.43 -9.46 -11.66
CA ILE A 205 -1.05 -9.75 -11.21
C ILE A 205 -0.25 -10.23 -12.40
N GLU A 206 0.66 -9.39 -12.90
CA GLU A 206 1.36 -9.59 -14.17
C GLU A 206 2.83 -9.14 -14.08
N SER A 207 3.66 -9.57 -15.05
CA SER A 207 5.02 -9.06 -15.21
C SER A 207 5.04 -7.66 -15.85
N SER A 208 6.18 -6.97 -15.77
CA SER A 208 6.39 -5.67 -16.42
C SER A 208 6.07 -5.73 -17.92
N GLU A 209 6.54 -6.76 -18.61
CA GLU A 209 6.33 -6.93 -20.04
C GLU A 209 4.83 -7.11 -20.38
N GLN A 210 4.11 -7.83 -19.54
CA GLN A 210 2.67 -8.08 -19.70
C GLN A 210 1.84 -6.81 -19.46
N ILE A 211 2.20 -6.01 -18.45
CA ILE A 211 1.57 -4.70 -18.18
C ILE A 211 1.84 -3.74 -19.35
N ILE A 212 3.09 -3.62 -19.79
CA ILE A 212 3.46 -2.79 -20.96
C ILE A 212 2.68 -3.23 -22.19
N ALA A 213 2.58 -4.53 -22.45
CA ALA A 213 1.81 -5.05 -23.57
C ALA A 213 0.30 -4.73 -23.43
N ALA A 214 -0.25 -4.77 -22.21
CA ALA A 214 -1.65 -4.41 -21.95
C ALA A 214 -1.91 -2.92 -22.24
N LEU A 215 -1.04 -2.03 -21.76
CA LEU A 215 -1.12 -0.59 -22.00
C LEU A 215 -0.89 -0.25 -23.49
N ASN A 216 0.06 -0.90 -24.15
CA ASN A 216 0.34 -0.68 -25.56
C ASN A 216 -0.85 -1.00 -26.48
N ARG A 217 -1.73 -1.96 -26.09
CA ARG A 217 -2.99 -2.22 -26.81
C ARG A 217 -4.02 -1.10 -26.69
N LYS A 218 -3.79 -0.12 -25.80
CA LYS A 218 -4.69 1.01 -25.50
C LYS A 218 -4.14 2.35 -26.01
N ARG A 219 -3.09 2.32 -26.85
CA ARG A 219 -2.53 3.51 -27.48
C ARG A 219 -3.42 4.02 -28.63
N LYS A 220 -3.22 5.27 -28.98
CA LYS A 220 -3.82 5.85 -30.20
C LYS A 220 -3.37 5.09 -31.46
N PRO A 221 -4.20 4.99 -32.51
CA PRO A 221 -3.81 4.34 -33.75
C PRO A 221 -2.51 4.93 -34.34
N GLY A 222 -1.61 4.04 -34.79
CA GLY A 222 -0.34 4.44 -35.39
C GLY A 222 0.79 4.83 -34.43
N SER A 223 0.55 4.81 -33.12
CA SER A 223 1.61 5.09 -32.13
C SER A 223 2.74 4.06 -32.21
N GLN A 224 3.97 4.57 -32.12
CA GLN A 224 5.19 3.76 -32.00
C GLN A 224 5.84 3.88 -30.60
N THR A 225 5.36 4.81 -29.76
CA THR A 225 5.90 5.01 -28.42
C THR A 225 5.35 3.98 -27.47
N SER A 226 6.22 3.18 -26.85
CA SER A 226 5.83 2.15 -25.89
C SER A 226 5.50 2.74 -24.54
N ALA A 227 4.57 2.12 -23.82
CA ALA A 227 4.45 2.28 -22.38
C ALA A 227 5.74 1.79 -21.70
N PHE A 228 6.04 2.33 -20.52
CA PHE A 228 7.25 2.01 -19.76
C PHE A 228 7.02 2.20 -18.25
N LEU A 229 7.84 1.54 -17.43
CA LEU A 229 7.88 1.75 -15.99
C LEU A 229 8.65 3.05 -15.69
N THR A 230 8.05 3.95 -14.92
CA THR A 230 8.71 5.19 -14.48
C THR A 230 9.75 4.94 -13.39
N ASN A 231 10.55 5.99 -13.10
CA ASN A 231 11.59 5.92 -12.07
C ASN A 231 11.07 6.29 -10.65
N TYR A 232 9.78 6.42 -10.42
CA TYR A 232 9.25 6.79 -9.12
C TYR A 232 8.86 5.56 -8.32
N VAL A 233 9.21 5.61 -7.02
CA VAL A 233 8.76 4.67 -6.00
C VAL A 233 8.04 5.45 -4.93
N ILE A 234 6.86 4.96 -4.55
CA ILE A 234 6.04 5.56 -3.49
C ILE A 234 5.76 4.50 -2.44
N HIS A 235 5.93 4.85 -1.18
CA HIS A 235 5.56 4.00 -0.06
C HIS A 235 5.10 4.84 1.15
N PRO A 236 4.32 4.27 2.08
CA PRO A 236 4.02 4.94 3.33
C PRO A 236 5.30 5.24 4.14
N ASP A 237 5.29 6.33 4.89
CA ASP A 237 6.32 6.58 5.91
C ASP A 237 6.12 5.58 7.07
N PHE A 238 6.90 4.51 7.03
CA PHE A 238 6.79 3.41 7.99
C PHE A 238 7.11 3.86 9.41
N GLU A 239 8.09 4.76 9.58
CA GLU A 239 8.45 5.27 10.91
C GLU A 239 7.38 6.20 11.48
N PHE A 240 6.71 6.97 10.62
CA PHE A 240 5.57 7.77 11.04
C PHE A 240 4.40 6.89 11.48
N LEU A 241 4.04 5.88 10.67
CA LEU A 241 2.97 4.94 11.00
C LEU A 241 3.25 4.11 12.25
N ARG A 242 4.52 3.77 12.50
CA ARG A 242 4.93 3.03 13.69
C ARG A 242 4.55 3.74 14.99
N LYS A 243 4.47 5.07 14.98
CA LYS A 243 4.02 5.87 16.14
C LYS A 243 2.56 5.60 16.53
N PHE A 244 1.76 5.06 15.61
CA PHE A 244 0.35 4.71 15.87
C PHE A 244 0.19 3.29 16.45
N GLN A 245 1.26 2.51 16.58
CA GLN A 245 1.18 1.25 17.30
C GLN A 245 0.71 1.52 18.73
N ALA A 246 -0.29 0.76 19.18
CA ALA A 246 -0.68 0.77 20.59
C ALA A 246 0.49 0.27 21.44
N ASN A 247 1.21 1.18 22.08
CA ASN A 247 2.19 0.82 23.07
C ASN A 247 1.46 0.61 24.41
N PRO A 248 1.44 -0.59 24.98
CA PRO A 248 0.89 -0.77 26.31
C PRO A 248 1.71 0.05 27.30
N VAL A 249 1.11 1.10 27.86
CA VAL A 249 1.73 1.83 28.96
C VAL A 249 1.66 0.93 30.20
N THR A 250 2.80 0.38 30.59
CA THR A 250 2.90 -0.37 31.84
C THR A 250 3.08 0.60 33.00
N ALA A 251 2.00 0.92 33.70
CA ALA A 251 2.08 1.65 34.96
C ALA A 251 2.36 0.66 36.10
N ARG A 252 3.44 0.85 36.85
CA ARG A 252 3.70 0.13 38.10
C ARG A 252 3.23 0.99 39.29
N ILE A 253 2.30 0.47 40.04
CA ILE A 253 1.84 1.04 41.32
C ILE A 253 2.17 -0.01 42.39
N GLY A 254 3.31 0.16 43.07
CA GLY A 254 3.82 -0.84 44.01
C GLY A 254 4.16 -2.17 43.33
N GLU A 255 3.65 -3.29 43.84
CA GLU A 255 3.83 -4.62 43.25
C GLU A 255 2.83 -4.95 42.13
N LEU A 256 1.83 -4.09 41.91
CA LEU A 256 0.83 -4.27 40.87
C LEU A 256 1.31 -3.69 39.54
N SER A 257 1.30 -4.51 38.52
CA SER A 257 1.57 -4.09 37.11
C SER A 257 0.23 -4.00 36.37
N LEU A 258 -0.15 -2.78 35.97
CA LEU A 258 -1.34 -2.53 35.15
C LEU A 258 -0.88 -2.20 33.73
N GLN A 259 -1.38 -2.94 32.75
CA GLN A 259 -1.27 -2.55 31.34
C GLN A 259 -2.48 -1.70 30.97
N VAL A 260 -2.24 -0.46 30.59
CA VAL A 260 -3.27 0.45 30.08
C VAL A 260 -2.96 0.69 28.60
N TRP A 261 -3.93 0.43 27.76
CA TRP A 261 -3.87 0.78 26.34
C TRP A 261 -4.23 2.26 26.18
N ALA A 262 -3.34 3.03 25.63
CA ALA A 262 -3.54 4.46 25.36
C ALA A 262 -4.28 4.68 24.05
#